data_759983f165382d092324491e60e01d77
#
_entry.id   759983f165382d092324491e60e01d77
#
_cell.length_a   1.000
_cell.length_b   1.000
_cell.length_c   1.000
_cell.angle_alpha   90.00
_cell.angle_beta   90.00
_cell.angle_gamma   90.00
#
_symmetry.space_group_name_H-M   'P 1'
#
loop_
_entity.id
_entity.type
_entity.pdbx_description
1 polymer ?
#
loop_
_entity_poly.entity_id
_entity_poly.type
_entity_poly.pdbx_seq_one_letter_code
_entity_poly.pdbx_strand_id
1 'polypeptide(L)'
;MNPSPVRVAIIGAGLMGREAASAFGRWFALLDCPVTPELVGVCDTQPAALDWFRRVPTVRHFCTDHQALLAHDDIDVVYVAVPH
;
A
#
# COMPACT_ATOMS: atom_id res chain seq x y z
N MET A 1 -20.20 1.61 -15.10
CA MET A 1 -20.02 1.00 -13.78
C MET A 1 -18.55 1.10 -13.39
N ASN A 2 -18.30 1.64 -12.23
CA ASN A 2 -16.93 1.75 -11.74
C ASN A 2 -16.44 0.41 -11.22
N PRO A 3 -15.20 0.01 -11.53
CA PRO A 3 -14.64 -1.21 -10.94
C PRO A 3 -14.52 -1.07 -9.44
N SER A 4 -14.67 -2.17 -8.74
CA SER A 4 -14.44 -2.20 -7.29
C SER A 4 -12.96 -1.92 -7.01
N PRO A 5 -12.63 -1.17 -5.96
CA PRO A 5 -11.24 -0.95 -5.62
C PRO A 5 -10.56 -2.25 -5.17
N VAL A 6 -9.31 -2.41 -5.56
CA VAL A 6 -8.44 -3.46 -5.05
C VAL A 6 -7.63 -2.85 -3.91
N ARG A 7 -7.81 -3.36 -2.71
CA ARG A 7 -7.18 -2.80 -1.52
C ARG A 7 -5.82 -3.44 -1.32
N VAL A 8 -4.78 -2.61 -1.33
CA VAL A 8 -3.39 -3.05 -1.35
C VAL A 8 -2.72 -2.65 -0.04
N ALA A 9 -1.87 -3.54 0.47
CA ALA A 9 -0.97 -3.23 1.57
C ALA A 9 0.46 -3.45 1.11
N ILE A 10 1.40 -2.66 1.64
CA ILE A 10 2.82 -2.74 1.33
C ILE A 10 3.58 -3.16 2.58
N ILE A 11 4.41 -4.19 2.44
CA ILE A 11 5.38 -4.57 3.47
C ILE A 11 6.74 -4.09 3.00
N GLY A 12 7.32 -3.12 3.72
CA GLY A 12 8.57 -2.47 3.35
C GLY A 12 8.32 -1.04 2.90
N ALA A 13 8.63 -0.07 3.76
CA ALA A 13 8.32 1.34 3.55
C ALA A 13 9.53 2.15 3.07
N GLY A 14 10.57 1.49 2.54
CA GLY A 14 11.72 2.15 1.95
C GLY A 14 11.42 2.67 0.54
N LEU A 15 12.48 2.90 -0.24
CA LEU A 15 12.33 3.52 -1.56
C LEU A 15 11.41 2.72 -2.48
N MET A 16 11.57 1.39 -2.53
CA MET A 16 10.74 0.56 -3.40
C MET A 16 9.27 0.59 -2.98
N GLY A 17 9.00 0.60 -1.67
CA GLY A 17 7.63 0.71 -1.18
C GLY A 17 7.01 2.06 -1.54
N ARG A 18 7.79 3.14 -1.42
CA ARG A 18 7.31 4.47 -1.79
C ARG A 18 7.05 4.59 -3.29
N GLU A 19 7.90 3.98 -4.11
CA GLU A 19 7.69 3.97 -5.56
C GLU A 19 6.44 3.19 -5.93
N ALA A 20 6.21 2.05 -5.28
CA ALA A 20 4.98 1.28 -5.51
C ALA A 20 3.75 2.08 -5.11
N ALA A 21 3.79 2.77 -3.97
CA ALA A 21 2.69 3.62 -3.52
C ALA A 21 2.39 4.71 -4.54
N SER A 22 3.44 5.33 -5.07
CA SER A 22 3.28 6.37 -6.10
C SER A 22 2.64 5.81 -7.36
N ALA A 23 3.04 4.60 -7.78
CA ALA A 23 2.48 3.96 -8.95
C ALA A 23 0.99 3.65 -8.74
N PHE A 24 0.61 3.14 -7.57
CA PHE A 24 -0.79 2.88 -7.27
C PHE A 24 -1.63 4.15 -7.28
N GLY A 25 -1.05 5.26 -6.81
CA GLY A 25 -1.75 6.55 -6.81
C GLY A 25 -1.94 7.14 -8.19
N ARG A 26 -1.23 6.63 -9.19
CA ARG A 26 -1.29 7.14 -10.57
C ARG A 26 -1.99 6.17 -11.53
N TRP A 27 -2.81 5.27 -11.00
CA TRP A 27 -3.49 4.26 -11.81
C TRP A 27 -4.31 4.89 -12.93
N PHE A 28 -4.85 6.08 -12.71
CA PHE A 28 -5.69 6.76 -13.69
C PHE A 28 -4.90 7.20 -14.93
N ALA A 29 -3.58 7.21 -14.86
CA ALA A 29 -2.73 7.52 -16.02
C ALA A 29 -2.59 6.34 -16.98
N LEU A 30 -3.02 5.15 -16.56
CA LEU A 30 -2.96 3.95 -17.38
C LEU A 30 -4.18 3.88 -18.29
N LEU A 31 -3.95 3.52 -19.55
CA LEU A 31 -5.05 3.25 -20.48
C LEU A 31 -5.67 1.89 -20.13
N ASP A 32 -6.98 1.82 -20.15
CA ASP A 32 -7.71 0.57 -19.94
C ASP A 32 -7.36 -0.12 -18.63
N CYS A 33 -7.22 0.65 -17.56
CA CYS A 33 -6.97 0.05 -16.25
C CYS A 33 -8.25 -0.59 -15.73
N PRO A 34 -8.30 -1.94 -15.62
CA PRO A 34 -9.54 -2.62 -15.22
C PRO A 34 -9.83 -2.59 -13.73
N VAL A 35 -8.86 -2.13 -12.93
CA VAL A 35 -9.00 -2.08 -11.47
C VAL A 35 -8.56 -0.72 -10.97
N THR A 36 -9.08 -0.34 -9.81
CA THR A 36 -8.65 0.86 -9.09
C THR A 36 -7.86 0.42 -7.86
N PRO A 37 -6.53 0.48 -7.89
CA PRO A 37 -5.75 0.13 -6.71
C PRO A 37 -5.90 1.22 -5.64
N GLU A 38 -6.10 0.79 -4.41
CA GLU A 38 -6.22 1.69 -3.27
C GLU A 38 -5.27 1.21 -2.18
N LEU A 39 -4.26 2.02 -1.87
CA LEU A 39 -3.31 1.68 -0.82
C LEU A 39 -3.95 1.94 0.53
N VAL A 40 -4.14 0.88 1.32
CA VAL A 40 -4.84 0.97 2.61
C VAL A 40 -3.93 0.67 3.80
N GLY A 41 -2.78 0.03 3.60
CA GLY A 41 -1.92 -0.36 4.70
C GLY A 41 -0.45 -0.36 4.32
N VAL A 42 0.40 -0.13 5.32
CA VAL A 42 1.85 -0.17 5.16
C VAL A 42 2.49 -0.70 6.43
N CYS A 43 3.55 -1.47 6.27
CA CYS A 43 4.28 -2.07 7.38
C CYS A 43 5.78 -1.89 7.17
N ASP A 44 6.47 -1.50 8.24
CA ASP A 44 7.93 -1.49 8.28
C ASP A 44 8.37 -1.61 9.73
N THR A 45 9.45 -2.35 9.98
CA THR A 45 9.98 -2.49 11.33
C THR A 45 10.52 -1.18 11.89
N GLN A 46 10.83 -0.21 11.02
CA GLN A 46 11.30 1.12 11.40
C GLN A 46 10.11 2.07 11.39
N PRO A 47 9.62 2.52 12.56
CA PRO A 47 8.45 3.41 12.59
C PRO A 47 8.64 4.70 11.79
N ALA A 48 9.87 5.23 11.75
CA ALA A 48 10.15 6.46 11.00
C ALA A 48 9.89 6.28 9.50
N ALA A 49 10.07 5.07 8.96
CA ALA A 49 9.83 4.80 7.55
C ALA A 49 8.34 4.92 7.18
N LEU A 50 7.45 4.80 8.16
CA LEU A 50 6.01 4.91 7.92
C LEU A 50 5.56 6.35 7.74
N ASP A 51 6.35 7.32 8.17
CA ASP A 51 5.94 8.72 8.19
C ASP A 51 5.65 9.27 6.80
N TRP A 52 6.41 8.84 5.79
CA TRP A 52 6.16 9.26 4.41
C TRP A 52 4.75 8.90 3.96
N PHE A 53 4.26 7.73 4.40
CA PHE A 53 2.96 7.21 3.97
C PHE A 53 1.79 7.93 4.61
N ARG A 54 2.02 8.77 5.63
CA ARG A 54 0.95 9.54 6.25
C ARG A 54 0.38 10.61 5.33
N ARG A 55 1.10 10.93 4.25
CA ARG A 55 0.61 11.84 3.19
C ARG A 55 -0.38 11.17 2.25
N VAL A 56 -0.49 9.84 2.27
CA VAL A 56 -1.39 9.10 1.41
C VAL A 56 -2.74 8.96 2.10
N PRO A 57 -3.78 9.64 1.62
CA PRO A 57 -5.04 9.74 2.39
C PRO A 57 -5.79 8.43 2.53
N THR A 58 -5.55 7.45 1.66
CA THR A 58 -6.24 6.16 1.71
C THR A 58 -5.63 5.20 2.73
N VAL A 59 -4.38 5.44 3.18
CA VAL A 59 -3.71 4.56 4.13
C VAL A 59 -4.30 4.76 5.52
N ARG A 60 -4.80 3.65 6.09
CA ARG A 60 -5.39 3.66 7.43
C ARG A 60 -4.74 2.67 8.39
N HIS A 61 -3.87 1.78 7.88
CA HIS A 61 -3.17 0.81 8.71
C HIS A 61 -1.67 1.07 8.63
N PHE A 62 -1.08 1.45 9.77
CA PHE A 62 0.36 1.68 9.91
C PHE A 62 0.87 0.70 10.94
N CYS A 63 1.62 -0.31 10.50
CA CYS A 63 2.03 -1.41 11.36
C CYS A 63 3.54 -1.55 11.35
N THR A 64 4.11 -1.97 12.49
CA THR A 64 5.53 -2.34 12.56
C THR A 64 5.72 -3.86 12.53
N ASP A 65 4.63 -4.61 12.59
CA ASP A 65 4.61 -6.06 12.53
C ASP A 65 3.71 -6.49 11.36
N HIS A 66 4.29 -7.24 10.42
CA HIS A 66 3.53 -7.68 9.25
C HIS A 66 2.35 -8.58 9.62
N GLN A 67 2.44 -9.31 10.72
CA GLN A 67 1.32 -10.15 11.17
C GLN A 67 0.13 -9.30 11.58
N ALA A 68 0.38 -8.18 12.24
CA ALA A 68 -0.68 -7.25 12.59
C ALA A 68 -1.34 -6.66 11.33
N LEU A 69 -0.53 -6.34 10.32
CA LEU A 69 -1.06 -5.84 9.06
C LEU A 69 -1.95 -6.87 8.38
N LEU A 70 -1.49 -8.12 8.30
CA LEU A 70 -2.19 -9.19 7.61
C LEU A 70 -3.44 -9.65 8.35
N ALA A 71 -3.64 -9.24 9.59
CA ALA A 71 -4.84 -9.57 10.36
C ALA A 71 -6.05 -8.73 9.94
N HIS A 72 -5.86 -7.67 9.17
CA HIS A 72 -6.96 -6.82 8.71
C HIS A 72 -7.70 -7.47 7.55
N ASP A 73 -9.02 -7.47 7.60
CA ASP A 73 -9.87 -8.12 6.60
C ASP A 73 -10.02 -7.29 5.31
N ASP A 74 -9.62 -6.03 5.34
CA ASP A 74 -9.84 -5.10 4.25
C ASP A 74 -8.63 -4.98 3.33
N ILE A 75 -7.82 -6.03 3.23
CA ILE A 75 -6.64 -6.09 2.35
C ILE A 75 -6.86 -7.23 1.35
N ASP A 76 -6.78 -6.90 0.07
CA ASP A 76 -6.94 -7.86 -1.01
C ASP A 76 -5.60 -8.35 -1.56
N VAL A 77 -4.59 -7.47 -1.60
CA VAL A 77 -3.29 -7.76 -2.19
C VAL A 77 -2.20 -7.20 -1.29
N VAL A 78 -1.13 -7.98 -1.13
CA VAL A 78 0.06 -7.54 -0.39
C VAL A 78 1.24 -7.45 -1.34
N TYR A 79 1.88 -6.29 -1.35
CA TYR A 79 3.10 -6.03 -2.11
C TYR A 79 4.28 -6.05 -1.14
N VAL A 80 5.23 -6.95 -1.38
CA VAL A 80 6.40 -7.11 -0.50
C VAL A 80 7.60 -6.43 -1.14
N ALA A 81 8.12 -5.40 -0.47
CA ALA A 81 9.20 -4.56 -0.98
C ALA A 81 10.35 -4.49 0.04
N VAL A 82 10.61 -5.57 0.74
CA VAL A 82 11.69 -5.63 1.73
C VAL A 82 12.99 -6.06 1.06
N PRO A 83 14.16 -5.62 1.59
CA PRO A 83 15.43 -6.13 1.13
C PRO A 83 15.56 -7.62 1.42
N HIS A 84 16.30 -8.32 0.56
CA HIS A 84 16.52 -9.76 0.76
C HIS A 84 17.99 -10.08 1.00
#